data_c1e9a67db1c2d26258d37a5f87cf67a5
#
_entry.id   c1e9a67db1c2d26258d37a5f87cf67a5
#
_cell.length_a   1.000
_cell.length_b   1.000
_cell.length_c   1.000
_cell.angle_alpha   90.00
_cell.angle_beta   90.00
_cell.angle_gamma   90.00
#
_symmetry.space_group_name_H-M   'P 1'
#
loop_
_entity.id
_entity.type
_entity.pdbx_description
1 polymer ?
#
loop_
_entity_poly.entity_id
_entity_poly.type
_entity_poly.pdbx_seq_one_letter_code
_entity_poly.pdbx_strand_id
1 'polypeptide(L)'
;MKTDYEFLKTEVDGHILTVTINRPDRMNALHPPAHAEFDEVWNEFDKDENLWVGIVTGEGDRAFSAGNDLKFQAEAGGKMDINMASSGFAGLTSRFNLTKPLIAAVNGVSMGGGFEIALACDLIVASTNAKFALPEPKVCLLYTSPSPRD
;
A
#
# COMPACT_ATOMS: atom_id res chain seq x y z
N MET A 1 -4.07 -19.43 -2.12
CA MET A 1 -3.55 -18.06 -2.40
C MET A 1 -2.59 -18.12 -3.56
N LYS A 2 -2.73 -17.21 -4.52
CA LYS A 2 -1.80 -17.02 -5.64
C LYS A 2 -0.45 -16.53 -5.11
N THR A 3 0.65 -16.97 -5.70
CA THR A 3 2.02 -16.65 -5.23
C THR A 3 2.89 -16.01 -6.32
N ASP A 4 2.40 -15.95 -7.56
CA ASP A 4 3.12 -15.45 -8.73
C ASP A 4 2.63 -14.06 -9.16
N TYR A 5 2.67 -13.11 -8.22
CA TYR A 5 2.43 -11.71 -8.49
C TYR A 5 3.67 -11.06 -9.11
N GLU A 6 3.47 -10.08 -9.99
CA GLU A 6 4.56 -9.34 -10.63
C GLU A 6 5.12 -8.24 -9.71
N PHE A 7 4.23 -7.56 -8.99
CA PHE A 7 4.55 -6.37 -8.20
C PHE A 7 4.52 -6.60 -6.69
N LEU A 8 4.08 -7.77 -6.27
CA LEU A 8 4.04 -8.18 -4.87
C LEU A 8 4.74 -9.51 -4.66
N LYS A 9 5.20 -9.74 -3.44
CA LYS A 9 5.57 -11.07 -2.94
C LYS A 9 4.63 -11.42 -1.80
N THR A 10 4.20 -12.67 -1.74
CA THR A 10 3.38 -13.18 -0.65
C THR A 10 4.07 -14.35 0.03
N GLU A 11 4.09 -14.33 1.34
CA GLU A 11 4.63 -15.40 2.18
C GLU A 11 3.62 -15.73 3.28
N VAL A 12 3.43 -17.00 3.54
CA VAL A 12 2.56 -17.49 4.61
C VAL A 12 3.41 -18.25 5.62
N ASP A 13 3.38 -17.80 6.86
CA ASP A 13 3.98 -18.49 8.01
C ASP A 13 2.90 -18.74 9.06
N GLY A 14 2.53 -20.01 9.20
CA GLY A 14 1.40 -20.41 10.05
C GLY A 14 0.11 -19.69 9.65
N HIS A 15 -0.37 -18.78 10.49
CA HIS A 15 -1.61 -18.02 10.28
C HIS A 15 -1.36 -16.57 9.83
N ILE A 16 -0.12 -16.23 9.49
CA ILE A 16 0.28 -14.89 9.13
C ILE A 16 0.56 -14.83 7.62
N LEU A 17 -0.08 -13.88 6.95
CA LEU A 17 0.25 -13.50 5.59
C LEU A 17 1.16 -12.28 5.60
N THR A 18 2.33 -12.37 4.99
CA THR A 18 3.16 -11.20 4.69
C THR A 18 3.06 -10.84 3.22
N VAL A 19 2.69 -9.60 2.94
CA VAL A 19 2.62 -9.01 1.60
C VAL A 19 3.72 -7.99 1.48
N THR A 20 4.68 -8.23 0.57
CA THR A 20 5.80 -7.32 0.33
C THR A 20 5.62 -6.60 -0.99
N ILE A 21 5.63 -5.28 -0.98
CA ILE A 21 5.63 -4.46 -2.20
C ILE A 21 6.97 -4.66 -2.90
N ASN A 22 6.97 -5.20 -4.12
CA ASN A 22 8.18 -5.63 -4.81
C ASN A 22 8.50 -4.74 -6.02
N ARG A 23 8.73 -3.46 -5.77
CA ARG A 23 9.18 -2.49 -6.78
C ARG A 23 10.31 -1.60 -6.24
N PRO A 24 11.44 -2.18 -5.74
CA PRO A 24 12.49 -1.41 -5.06
C PRO A 24 13.15 -0.36 -5.96
N ASP A 25 13.24 -0.59 -7.26
CA ASP A 25 13.77 0.36 -8.25
C ASP A 25 12.92 1.62 -8.40
N ARG A 26 11.68 1.57 -8.00
CA ARG A 26 10.71 2.67 -7.99
C ARG A 26 10.36 3.13 -6.56
N MET A 27 11.22 2.85 -5.57
CA MET A 27 10.94 3.14 -4.16
C MET A 27 9.60 2.54 -3.69
N ASN A 28 9.25 1.37 -4.21
CA ASN A 28 7.98 0.69 -3.95
C ASN A 28 6.73 1.56 -4.24
N ALA A 29 6.82 2.48 -5.21
CA ALA A 29 5.68 3.25 -5.69
C ALA A 29 4.70 2.34 -6.44
N LEU A 30 3.40 2.63 -6.31
CA LEU A 30 2.33 1.82 -6.86
C LEU A 30 1.72 2.45 -8.12
N HIS A 31 1.27 1.58 -9.02
CA HIS A 31 0.59 1.91 -10.27
C HIS A 31 -0.63 0.98 -10.44
N PRO A 32 -1.54 1.24 -11.40
CA PRO A 32 -2.80 0.50 -11.51
C PRO A 32 -2.67 -1.03 -11.49
N PRO A 33 -1.71 -1.68 -12.21
CA PRO A 33 -1.54 -3.13 -12.10
C PRO A 33 -1.20 -3.61 -10.68
N ALA A 34 -0.34 -2.89 -9.95
CA ALA A 34 -0.02 -3.25 -8.56
C ALA A 34 -1.22 -3.11 -7.62
N HIS A 35 -2.08 -2.10 -7.85
CA HIS A 35 -3.34 -1.97 -7.09
C HIS A 35 -4.28 -3.15 -7.31
N ALA A 36 -4.36 -3.67 -8.55
CA ALA A 36 -5.18 -4.84 -8.88
C ALA A 36 -4.67 -6.10 -8.15
N GLU A 37 -3.35 -6.29 -8.10
CA GLU A 37 -2.76 -7.41 -7.37
C GLU A 37 -3.04 -7.32 -5.86
N PHE A 38 -2.94 -6.13 -5.28
CA PHE A 38 -3.30 -5.91 -3.88
C PHE A 38 -4.76 -6.23 -3.60
N ASP A 39 -5.67 -5.80 -4.47
CA ASP A 39 -7.10 -6.08 -4.29
C ASP A 39 -7.36 -7.58 -4.31
N GLU A 40 -6.73 -8.32 -5.22
CA GLU A 40 -6.79 -9.78 -5.29
C GLU A 40 -6.27 -10.43 -3.99
N VAL A 41 -5.07 -10.03 -3.53
CA VAL A 41 -4.44 -10.56 -2.30
C VAL A 41 -5.34 -10.38 -1.09
N TRP A 42 -5.87 -9.17 -0.88
CA TRP A 42 -6.71 -8.90 0.30
C TRP A 42 -8.06 -9.60 0.23
N ASN A 43 -8.61 -9.80 -0.98
CA ASN A 43 -9.82 -10.60 -1.18
C ASN A 43 -9.59 -12.08 -0.85
N GLU A 44 -8.45 -12.64 -1.22
CA GLU A 44 -8.08 -14.01 -0.87
C GLU A 44 -7.78 -14.16 0.62
N PHE A 45 -7.03 -13.21 1.20
CA PHE A 45 -6.70 -13.19 2.63
C PHE A 45 -7.97 -13.19 3.50
N ASP A 46 -8.95 -12.35 3.17
CA ASP A 46 -10.18 -12.24 3.95
C ASP A 46 -10.99 -13.55 3.95
N LYS A 47 -10.98 -14.28 2.83
CA LYS A 47 -11.70 -15.53 2.64
C LYS A 47 -11.02 -16.77 3.25
N ASP A 48 -9.71 -16.73 3.43
CA ASP A 48 -8.95 -17.89 3.91
C ASP A 48 -9.03 -18.01 5.43
N GLU A 49 -9.83 -18.96 5.92
CA GLU A 49 -10.04 -19.19 7.36
C GLU A 49 -8.76 -19.58 8.13
N ASN A 50 -7.71 -20.04 7.42
CA ASN A 50 -6.43 -20.37 8.04
C ASN A 50 -5.54 -19.16 8.27
N LEU A 51 -5.81 -18.02 7.65
CA LEU A 51 -5.07 -16.78 7.81
C LEU A 51 -5.79 -15.86 8.80
N TRP A 52 -5.05 -15.33 9.76
CA TRP A 52 -5.61 -14.54 10.86
C TRP A 52 -5.09 -13.10 10.89
N VAL A 53 -3.85 -12.89 10.45
CA VAL A 53 -3.19 -11.59 10.47
C VAL A 53 -2.50 -11.34 9.14
N GLY A 54 -2.65 -10.13 8.59
CA GLY A 54 -1.90 -9.67 7.44
C GLY A 54 -0.80 -8.66 7.84
N ILE A 55 0.37 -8.80 7.24
CA ILE A 55 1.46 -7.83 7.36
C ILE A 55 1.72 -7.25 5.98
N VAL A 56 1.87 -5.94 5.87
CA VAL A 56 2.34 -5.29 4.63
C VAL A 56 3.67 -4.60 4.88
N THR A 57 4.61 -4.77 3.96
CA THR A 57 5.94 -4.16 4.03
C THR A 57 6.48 -3.83 2.64
N GLY A 58 7.62 -3.18 2.53
CA GLY A 58 8.30 -2.87 1.28
C GLY A 58 9.56 -3.71 1.07
N GLU A 59 9.86 -4.10 -0.15
CA GLU A 59 11.11 -4.78 -0.52
C GLU A 59 12.31 -3.86 -0.30
N GLY A 60 13.38 -4.41 0.29
CA GLY A 60 14.62 -3.70 0.56
C GLY A 60 14.57 -2.85 1.83
N ASP A 61 15.52 -1.92 1.95
CA ASP A 61 15.74 -1.10 3.14
C ASP A 61 15.47 0.41 2.95
N ARG A 62 15.13 0.81 1.72
CA ARG A 62 15.00 2.23 1.35
C ARG A 62 13.60 2.79 1.58
N ALA A 63 12.59 2.03 1.20
CA ALA A 63 11.22 2.49 1.23
C ALA A 63 10.23 1.38 1.58
N PHE A 64 9.27 1.73 2.39
CA PHE A 64 8.01 1.01 2.48
C PHE A 64 7.21 1.23 1.19
N SER A 65 6.86 2.48 0.89
CA SER A 65 6.28 2.90 -0.39
C SER A 65 6.37 4.43 -0.55
N ALA A 66 6.79 4.87 -1.73
CA ALA A 66 6.76 6.29 -2.11
C ALA A 66 5.37 6.78 -2.59
N GLY A 67 4.35 5.93 -2.53
CA GLY A 67 2.99 6.25 -2.95
C GLY A 67 2.73 6.02 -4.42
N ASN A 68 2.05 6.94 -5.10
CA ASN A 68 1.71 6.80 -6.50
C ASN A 68 2.94 6.91 -7.42
N ASP A 69 3.02 6.05 -8.45
CA ASP A 69 4.09 6.09 -9.45
C ASP A 69 3.85 7.23 -10.45
N LEU A 70 4.35 8.42 -10.11
CA LEU A 70 4.22 9.62 -10.95
C LEU A 70 4.91 9.50 -12.31
N LYS A 71 5.94 8.66 -12.43
CA LYS A 71 6.61 8.40 -13.72
C LYS A 71 5.71 7.59 -14.63
N PHE A 72 5.15 6.51 -14.11
CA PHE A 72 4.15 5.72 -14.85
C PHE A 72 2.98 6.59 -15.30
N GLN A 73 2.47 7.44 -14.42
CA GLN A 73 1.39 8.37 -14.74
C GLN A 73 1.77 9.36 -15.85
N ALA A 74 2.97 9.92 -15.82
CA ALA A 74 3.46 10.83 -16.85
C ALA A 74 3.61 10.13 -18.22
N GLU A 75 4.15 8.91 -18.23
CA GLU A 75 4.29 8.05 -19.42
C GLU A 75 2.93 7.66 -20.00
N ALA A 76 1.89 7.50 -19.18
CA ALA A 76 0.51 7.24 -19.59
C ALA A 76 -0.27 8.51 -20.03
N GLY A 77 0.42 9.63 -20.27
CA GLY A 77 -0.19 10.88 -20.73
C GLY A 77 -0.77 11.77 -19.64
N GLY A 78 -0.32 11.59 -18.40
CA GLY A 78 -0.67 12.47 -17.26
C GLY A 78 -2.09 12.27 -16.72
N LYS A 79 -2.88 11.37 -17.31
CA LYS A 79 -4.19 11.03 -16.79
C LYS A 79 -4.00 10.14 -15.55
N MET A 80 -4.51 10.60 -14.43
CA MET A 80 -4.68 9.72 -13.29
C MET A 80 -5.74 8.69 -13.68
N ASP A 81 -5.36 7.43 -13.75
CA ASP A 81 -6.35 6.37 -13.96
C ASP A 81 -7.14 6.26 -12.64
N ILE A 82 -8.29 6.95 -12.63
CA ILE A 82 -9.24 6.94 -11.52
C ILE A 82 -10.02 5.61 -11.41
N ASN A 83 -9.73 4.65 -12.27
CA ASN A 83 -10.24 3.28 -12.14
C ASN A 83 -9.47 2.50 -11.06
N MET A 84 -9.21 3.11 -9.89
CA MET A 84 -8.85 2.33 -8.72
C MET A 84 -10.03 1.42 -8.35
N ALA A 85 -9.73 0.20 -7.93
CA ALA A 85 -10.73 -0.69 -7.37
C ALA A 85 -11.52 0.05 -6.27
N SER A 86 -12.77 -0.30 -6.06
CA SER A 86 -13.64 0.32 -5.02
C SER A 86 -13.03 0.25 -3.61
N SER A 87 -12.06 -0.62 -3.40
CA SER A 87 -11.24 -0.79 -2.18
C SER A 87 -10.17 0.30 -1.99
N GLY A 88 -9.97 1.19 -2.98
CA GLY A 88 -9.05 2.32 -2.90
C GLY A 88 -7.58 1.98 -3.13
N PHE A 89 -6.68 2.87 -2.68
CA PHE A 89 -5.23 2.74 -2.88
C PHE A 89 -4.70 1.48 -2.21
N ALA A 90 -3.89 0.69 -2.94
CA ALA A 90 -3.40 -0.64 -2.53
C ALA A 90 -4.50 -1.60 -2.05
N GLY A 91 -5.74 -1.43 -2.54
CA GLY A 91 -6.86 -2.25 -2.13
C GLY A 91 -7.25 -2.12 -0.65
N LEU A 92 -6.83 -1.03 0.04
CA LEU A 92 -7.01 -0.86 1.49
C LEU A 92 -7.70 0.43 1.88
N THR A 93 -7.35 1.59 1.29
CA THR A 93 -7.77 2.89 1.83
C THR A 93 -9.29 3.15 1.82
N SER A 94 -10.04 2.35 1.07
CA SER A 94 -11.51 2.36 1.04
C SER A 94 -12.13 0.99 1.34
N ARG A 95 -11.34 0.06 1.89
CA ARG A 95 -11.79 -1.29 2.25
C ARG A 95 -12.27 -1.33 3.70
N PHE A 96 -13.56 -1.16 3.91
CA PHE A 96 -14.18 -1.14 5.24
C PHE A 96 -14.76 -2.49 5.70
N ASN A 97 -14.67 -3.51 4.87
CA ASN A 97 -15.25 -4.84 5.12
C ASN A 97 -14.21 -5.91 5.45
N LEU A 98 -12.92 -5.57 5.56
CA LEU A 98 -11.90 -6.49 6.02
C LEU A 98 -12.07 -6.76 7.52
N THR A 99 -12.19 -8.03 7.89
CA THR A 99 -12.49 -8.44 9.28
C THR A 99 -11.25 -8.86 10.06
N LYS A 100 -10.12 -9.02 9.37
CA LYS A 100 -8.86 -9.50 9.94
C LYS A 100 -7.88 -8.35 10.13
N PRO A 101 -7.11 -8.32 11.22
CA PRO A 101 -6.16 -7.26 11.49
C PRO A 101 -5.02 -7.20 10.47
N LEU A 102 -4.65 -5.96 10.13
CA LEU A 102 -3.50 -5.65 9.29
C LEU A 102 -2.44 -4.87 10.06
N ILE A 103 -1.19 -5.21 9.82
CA ILE A 103 -0.02 -4.54 10.41
C ILE A 103 0.83 -3.97 9.28
N ALA A 104 1.09 -2.67 9.31
CA ALA A 104 2.09 -2.06 8.45
C ALA A 104 3.49 -2.18 9.11
N ALA A 105 4.37 -2.96 8.50
CA ALA A 105 5.78 -3.03 8.89
C ALA A 105 6.59 -2.04 8.03
N VAL A 106 6.72 -0.80 8.53
CA VAL A 106 7.29 0.31 7.77
C VAL A 106 8.82 0.29 7.88
N ASN A 107 9.47 -0.25 6.86
CA ASN A 107 10.91 -0.50 6.81
C ASN A 107 11.75 0.69 6.28
N GLY A 108 11.12 1.79 5.84
CA GLY A 108 11.83 2.94 5.28
C GLY A 108 10.89 4.11 4.96
N VAL A 109 11.10 4.77 3.83
CA VAL A 109 10.29 5.90 3.38
C VAL A 109 8.83 5.48 3.13
N SER A 110 7.88 6.21 3.69
CA SER A 110 6.43 6.02 3.56
C SER A 110 5.80 7.38 3.25
N MET A 111 5.52 7.65 1.97
CA MET A 111 5.13 8.98 1.47
C MET A 111 3.82 8.92 0.69
N GLY A 112 2.98 9.96 0.80
CA GLY A 112 1.71 10.06 0.08
C GLY A 112 0.86 8.80 0.27
N GLY A 113 0.42 8.19 -0.82
CA GLY A 113 -0.31 6.92 -0.80
C GLY A 113 0.40 5.79 -0.04
N GLY A 114 1.74 5.81 0.06
CA GLY A 114 2.48 4.88 0.91
C GLY A 114 2.19 5.09 2.41
N PHE A 115 2.06 6.33 2.83
CA PHE A 115 1.65 6.63 4.21
C PHE A 115 0.15 6.34 4.41
N GLU A 116 -0.68 6.55 3.40
CA GLU A 116 -2.10 6.19 3.45
C GLU A 116 -2.31 4.67 3.63
N ILE A 117 -1.48 3.83 2.97
CA ILE A 117 -1.48 2.37 3.21
C ILE A 117 -1.20 2.07 4.69
N ALA A 118 -0.15 2.70 5.25
CA ALA A 118 0.19 2.47 6.65
C ALA A 118 -0.93 2.91 7.60
N LEU A 119 -1.60 4.04 7.31
CA LEU A 119 -2.74 4.55 8.08
C LEU A 119 -4.01 3.70 7.92
N ALA A 120 -4.15 2.97 6.82
CA ALA A 120 -5.28 2.05 6.60
C ALA A 120 -5.13 0.72 7.35
N CYS A 121 -3.95 0.44 7.92
CA CYS A 121 -3.71 -0.73 8.75
C CYS A 121 -4.11 -0.45 10.21
N ASP A 122 -4.40 -1.52 10.98
CA ASP A 122 -4.78 -1.41 12.39
C ASP A 122 -3.60 -1.05 13.30
N LEU A 123 -2.40 -1.49 12.94
CA LEU A 123 -1.17 -1.23 13.68
C LEU A 123 -0.04 -0.81 12.72
N ILE A 124 0.83 0.08 13.19
CA ILE A 124 2.05 0.48 12.49
C ILE A 124 3.25 0.14 13.36
N VAL A 125 4.14 -0.71 12.83
CA VAL A 125 5.47 -0.97 13.38
C VAL A 125 6.48 -0.33 12.44
N ALA A 126 7.26 0.63 12.94
CA ALA A 126 8.19 1.38 12.11
C ALA A 126 9.64 1.13 12.53
N SER A 127 10.51 0.97 11.54
CA SER A 127 11.95 0.95 11.78
C SER A 127 12.47 2.34 12.18
N THR A 128 13.64 2.40 12.81
CA THR A 128 14.23 3.66 13.27
C THR A 128 14.61 4.63 12.14
N ASN A 129 14.75 4.13 10.92
CA ASN A 129 15.00 4.92 9.70
C ASN A 129 13.72 5.26 8.92
N ALA A 130 12.54 4.86 9.39
CA ALA A 130 11.27 5.19 8.74
C ALA A 130 11.04 6.70 8.70
N LYS A 131 10.50 7.18 7.56
CA LYS A 131 10.15 8.57 7.34
C LYS A 131 8.75 8.65 6.76
N PHE A 132 7.89 9.45 7.38
CA PHE A 132 6.52 9.64 6.98
C PHE A 132 6.28 11.07 6.49
N ALA A 133 5.56 11.23 5.38
CA ALA A 133 5.06 12.51 4.93
C ALA A 133 3.88 12.38 3.98
N LEU A 134 3.06 13.43 3.92
CA LEU A 134 2.05 13.68 2.90
C LEU A 134 2.51 14.86 2.04
N PRO A 135 3.29 14.60 0.96
CA PRO A 135 3.90 15.66 0.15
C PRO A 135 2.95 16.25 -0.90
N GLU A 136 1.69 15.84 -0.95
CA GLU A 136 0.68 16.22 -1.93
C GLU A 136 0.61 17.74 -2.15
N PRO A 137 0.67 18.60 -1.10
CA PRO A 137 0.69 20.05 -1.31
C PRO A 137 1.89 20.56 -2.10
N LYS A 138 3.04 19.86 -2.04
CA LYS A 138 4.26 20.23 -2.76
C LYS A 138 4.23 19.85 -4.24
N VAL A 139 3.37 18.91 -4.60
CA VAL A 139 3.19 18.42 -5.98
C VAL A 139 1.83 18.80 -6.56
N CYS A 140 1.14 19.76 -5.94
CA CYS A 140 -0.14 20.31 -6.40
C CYS A 140 -1.28 19.29 -6.53
N LEU A 141 -1.24 18.20 -5.77
CA LEU A 141 -2.31 17.17 -5.77
C LEU A 141 -3.39 17.46 -4.74
N LEU A 142 -2.99 17.98 -3.57
CA LEU A 142 -3.90 18.32 -2.48
C LEU A 142 -3.28 19.45 -1.67
N TYR A 143 -4.00 20.54 -1.44
CA TYR A 143 -3.49 21.67 -0.68
C TYR A 143 -3.88 21.64 0.80
N THR A 144 -5.03 21.06 1.10
CA THR A 144 -5.53 20.89 2.46
C THR A 144 -6.15 19.51 2.64
N SER A 145 -5.91 18.90 3.78
CA SER A 145 -6.69 17.73 4.21
C SER A 145 -7.82 18.23 5.12
N PRO A 146 -9.02 17.64 5.03
CA PRO A 146 -10.09 17.95 5.98
C PRO A 146 -9.60 17.77 7.42
N SER A 147 -9.88 18.74 8.27
CA SER A 147 -9.53 18.69 9.68
C SER A 147 -10.82 18.76 10.52
N PRO A 148 -10.92 18.06 11.65
CA PRO A 148 -12.07 18.22 12.57
C PRO A 148 -12.21 19.64 13.12
N ARG A 149 -11.25 20.53 12.83
CA ARG A 149 -11.26 21.93 13.25
C ARG A 149 -11.68 22.90 12.13
N ASP A 150 -11.80 22.40 10.88
CA ASP A 150 -12.28 23.16 9.73
C ASP A 150 -13.80 23.02 9.63
#